data_6f069543b09b072c872e854a4e5baaf8
#
_entry.id   6f069543b09b072c872e854a4e5baaf8
#
_cell.length_a   1.000
_cell.length_b   1.000
_cell.length_c   1.000
_cell.angle_alpha   90.00
_cell.angle_beta   90.00
_cell.angle_gamma   90.00
#
_symmetry.space_group_name_H-M   'P 1'
#
loop_
_entity.id
_entity.type
_entity.pdbx_description
1 polymer ?
#
loop_
_entity_poly.entity_id
_entity_poly.type
_entity_poly.pdbx_seq_one_letter_code
_entity_poly.pdbx_strand_id
1 'polypeptide(L)'
;MTKMLGLRWTSTMAGALAATVIGSAATVIGTAETEAAECPRKDALGTSRVLSVDPKTYPRVGLKSFPQTLPLADREVVLTFDDGPHPPTTSKVLAALEQECVRATFFLIGQHASEHPDMVKRIAREGHTVGHHSFSHPFMGHIPFEKAIADVDRGIAADEMALHGTSTTTPSTPFFRFPYFESTQAELDLLQSRGIVVFGADLWASDWEEMTPEQQLKLVTERLAASGKGIILFHDNKARTAAMMPAFLRYLRENGYRVVHIVPTGTSQRNADTR
;
A
#
# COMPACT_ATOMS: atom_id res chain seq x y z
N MET A 1 92.33 -40.92 13.14
CA MET A 1 93.05 -40.30 12.02
C MET A 1 91.96 -39.54 11.23
N THR A 2 91.93 -38.34 11.12
CA THR A 2 92.63 -37.18 10.69
C THR A 2 91.54 -36.05 10.64
N LYS A 3 91.65 -35.09 11.44
CA LYS A 3 91.60 -33.64 11.33
C LYS A 3 91.20 -33.04 10.00
N MET A 4 90.30 -32.07 9.98
CA MET A 4 90.55 -30.61 9.80
C MET A 4 89.16 -29.92 9.63
N LEU A 5 88.91 -28.97 10.48
CA LEU A 5 89.05 -27.48 10.41
C LEU A 5 88.29 -26.86 9.21
N GLY A 6 87.23 -26.13 9.50
CA GLY A 6 87.26 -24.66 9.64
C GLY A 6 86.37 -24.01 8.65
N LEU A 7 85.47 -23.25 9.06
CA LEU A 7 85.39 -21.80 8.87
C LEU A 7 84.00 -21.23 9.19
N ARG A 8 83.99 -20.32 10.14
CA ARG A 8 82.83 -19.53 10.52
C ARG A 8 82.61 -18.44 9.48
N TRP A 9 81.36 -18.26 9.07
CA TRP A 9 80.92 -16.98 8.55
C TRP A 9 79.61 -16.61 9.26
N THR A 10 79.72 -15.50 10.02
CA THR A 10 78.56 -14.80 10.65
C THR A 10 77.95 -13.87 9.61
N SER A 11 76.66 -14.04 9.33
CA SER A 11 75.88 -13.00 8.64
C SER A 11 74.66 -12.69 9.49
N THR A 12 74.74 -11.53 10.10
CA THR A 12 73.59 -10.87 10.74
C THR A 12 72.58 -10.43 9.68
N MET A 13 71.41 -10.98 9.72
CA MET A 13 70.25 -10.40 9.00
C MET A 13 69.31 -9.83 10.00
N ALA A 14 69.08 -8.53 9.87
CA ALA A 14 68.09 -7.75 10.60
C ALA A 14 66.71 -8.20 10.21
N GLY A 15 65.91 -8.65 11.18
CA GLY A 15 64.53 -8.95 11.02
C GLY A 15 63.69 -7.67 11.01
N ALA A 16 63.09 -7.36 9.88
CA ALA A 16 62.04 -6.35 9.81
C ALA A 16 60.72 -6.98 10.25
N LEU A 17 60.19 -6.56 11.40
CA LEU A 17 58.81 -6.85 11.81
C LEU A 17 57.88 -6.01 10.95
N ALA A 18 57.18 -6.66 10.02
CA ALA A 18 56.02 -6.07 9.35
C ALA A 18 54.79 -6.17 10.28
N ALA A 19 54.39 -5.07 10.87
CA ALA A 19 53.14 -4.97 11.60
C ALA A 19 52.00 -4.92 10.59
N THR A 20 51.25 -6.01 10.49
CA THR A 20 50.01 -6.06 9.71
C THR A 20 48.90 -5.36 10.49
N VAL A 21 48.56 -4.12 10.11
CA VAL A 21 47.38 -3.42 10.61
C VAL A 21 46.17 -4.02 9.93
N ILE A 22 45.41 -4.85 10.66
CA ILE A 22 44.08 -5.31 10.23
C ILE A 22 43.13 -4.15 10.46
N GLY A 23 42.91 -3.37 9.41
CA GLY A 23 41.87 -2.36 9.39
C GLY A 23 40.49 -3.04 9.34
N SER A 24 39.75 -3.03 10.45
CA SER A 24 38.35 -3.38 10.47
C SER A 24 37.56 -2.32 9.70
N ALA A 25 37.20 -2.62 8.45
CA ALA A 25 36.24 -1.83 7.71
C ALA A 25 34.85 -2.03 8.35
N ALA A 26 34.42 -1.07 9.16
CA ALA A 26 33.03 -0.99 9.60
C ALA A 26 32.18 -0.68 8.38
N THR A 27 31.46 -1.69 7.88
CA THR A 27 30.43 -1.51 6.86
C THR A 27 29.29 -0.72 7.49
N VAL A 28 29.25 0.58 7.24
CA VAL A 28 28.08 1.40 7.55
C VAL A 28 26.98 0.94 6.59
N ILE A 29 26.05 0.11 7.10
CA ILE A 29 24.81 -0.19 6.40
C ILE A 29 23.99 1.10 6.48
N GLY A 30 24.17 1.98 5.50
CA GLY A 30 23.29 3.10 5.28
C GLY A 30 21.91 2.54 4.93
N THR A 31 20.93 2.81 5.79
CA THR A 31 19.53 2.69 5.42
C THR A 31 19.30 3.69 4.30
N ALA A 32 19.25 3.21 3.06
CA ALA A 32 18.82 4.03 1.94
C ALA A 32 17.34 4.41 2.20
N GLU A 33 17.12 5.63 2.68
CA GLU A 33 15.84 6.31 2.54
C GLU A 33 15.64 6.48 1.03
N THR A 34 14.77 5.66 0.43
CA THR A 34 14.35 5.86 -0.95
C THR A 34 13.51 7.13 -0.98
N GLU A 35 14.09 8.22 -1.47
CA GLU A 35 13.37 9.42 -1.84
C GLU A 35 12.22 9.02 -2.76
N ALA A 36 10.98 9.39 -2.37
CA ALA A 36 9.84 9.30 -3.26
C ALA A 36 10.16 10.13 -4.50
N ALA A 37 9.88 9.59 -5.71
CA ALA A 37 10.12 10.31 -6.97
C ALA A 37 9.64 11.75 -6.82
N GLU A 38 10.53 12.72 -7.07
CA GLU A 38 10.22 14.14 -6.91
C GLU A 38 8.98 14.50 -7.70
N CYS A 39 8.00 15.07 -7.02
CA CYS A 39 6.81 15.55 -7.69
C CYS A 39 7.17 16.71 -8.62
N PRO A 40 6.73 16.71 -9.91
CA PRO A 40 7.02 17.78 -10.84
C PRO A 40 6.44 19.14 -10.40
N ARG A 41 5.45 19.15 -9.50
CA ARG A 41 4.87 20.34 -8.90
C ARG A 41 5.43 20.57 -7.51
N LYS A 42 6.11 21.69 -7.28
CA LYS A 42 6.68 22.06 -5.98
C LYS A 42 5.64 22.31 -4.87
N ASP A 43 4.40 22.64 -5.28
CA ASP A 43 3.27 22.92 -4.38
C ASP A 43 2.24 21.80 -4.33
N ALA A 44 2.57 20.61 -4.83
CA ALA A 44 1.69 19.45 -4.77
C ALA A 44 1.50 18.95 -3.33
N LEU A 45 0.35 18.33 -3.06
CA LEU A 45 0.05 17.71 -1.77
C LEU A 45 1.08 16.62 -1.41
N GLY A 46 1.42 15.78 -2.36
CA GLY A 46 2.36 14.67 -2.19
C GLY A 46 1.86 13.56 -1.27
N THR A 47 2.61 12.47 -1.25
CA THR A 47 2.48 11.40 -0.27
C THR A 47 3.49 11.65 0.85
N SER A 48 3.03 11.97 2.05
CA SER A 48 3.89 12.46 3.14
C SER A 48 4.75 11.36 3.77
N ARG A 49 4.26 10.14 3.80
CA ARG A 49 4.98 8.94 4.24
C ARG A 49 4.30 7.65 3.77
N VAL A 50 5.06 6.57 3.86
CA VAL A 50 4.57 5.21 3.67
C VAL A 50 4.42 4.53 5.03
N LEU A 51 3.28 3.88 5.26
CA LEU A 51 3.00 3.09 6.46
C LEU A 51 2.92 1.62 6.10
N SER A 52 3.84 0.81 6.60
CA SER A 52 3.77 -0.64 6.50
C SER A 52 2.73 -1.19 7.48
N VAL A 53 1.78 -1.96 6.96
CA VAL A 53 0.70 -2.56 7.76
C VAL A 53 0.99 -4.04 7.99
N ASP A 54 1.25 -4.39 9.26
CA ASP A 54 1.51 -5.76 9.69
C ASP A 54 0.19 -6.45 10.07
N PRO A 55 -0.18 -7.58 9.46
CA PRO A 55 -1.42 -8.30 9.78
C PRO A 55 -1.47 -8.85 11.21
N LYS A 56 -0.33 -9.04 11.88
CA LYS A 56 -0.31 -9.45 13.29
C LYS A 56 -0.66 -8.32 14.24
N THR A 57 -0.25 -7.10 13.89
CA THR A 57 -0.51 -5.89 14.70
C THR A 57 -1.87 -5.28 14.35
N TYR A 58 -2.21 -5.28 13.07
CA TYR A 58 -3.40 -4.63 12.51
C TYR A 58 -4.25 -5.63 11.70
N PRO A 59 -4.77 -6.72 12.30
CA PRO A 59 -5.55 -7.71 11.56
C PRO A 59 -6.85 -7.15 10.98
N ARG A 60 -7.43 -6.15 11.65
CA ARG A 60 -8.70 -5.51 11.28
C ARG A 60 -8.64 -4.03 11.64
N VAL A 61 -8.87 -3.14 10.69
CA VAL A 61 -8.73 -1.68 10.90
C VAL A 61 -9.88 -0.89 10.28
N GLY A 62 -10.22 0.25 10.91
CA GLY A 62 -11.28 1.15 10.47
C GLY A 62 -12.44 1.24 11.45
N LEU A 63 -12.58 2.37 12.14
CA LEU A 63 -13.46 2.58 13.30
C LEU A 63 -14.96 2.46 13.00
N LYS A 64 -15.36 2.47 11.72
CA LYS A 64 -16.76 2.21 11.34
C LYS A 64 -17.14 0.74 11.42
N SER A 65 -16.15 -0.16 11.40
CA SER A 65 -16.37 -1.61 11.41
C SER A 65 -15.67 -2.31 12.57
N PHE A 66 -14.55 -1.76 13.06
CA PHE A 66 -13.68 -2.40 14.04
C PHE A 66 -13.28 -1.44 15.16
N PRO A 67 -12.89 -1.94 16.35
CA PRO A 67 -12.47 -1.10 17.47
C PRO A 67 -11.08 -0.47 17.27
N GLN A 68 -10.33 -0.90 16.25
CA GLN A 68 -8.96 -0.46 15.95
C GLN A 68 -8.90 0.22 14.59
N THR A 69 -8.00 1.20 14.47
CA THR A 69 -7.61 1.78 13.18
C THR A 69 -6.09 1.90 13.08
N LEU A 70 -5.61 2.44 11.95
CA LEU A 70 -4.18 2.65 11.71
C LEU A 70 -3.61 3.75 12.62
N PRO A 71 -2.30 3.71 12.96
CA PRO A 71 -1.63 4.68 13.82
C PRO A 71 -1.35 5.99 13.07
N LEU A 72 -2.42 6.68 12.68
CA LEU A 72 -2.36 7.96 11.99
C LEU A 72 -2.20 9.10 13.01
N ALA A 73 -1.27 10.01 12.74
CA ALA A 73 -1.15 11.27 13.48
C ALA A 73 -2.30 12.22 13.11
N ASP A 74 -2.44 13.30 13.87
CA ASP A 74 -3.40 14.36 13.54
C ASP A 74 -3.17 14.88 12.10
N ARG A 75 -4.27 15.12 11.37
CA ARG A 75 -4.30 15.51 9.96
C ARG A 75 -3.64 14.51 8.99
N GLU A 76 -3.45 13.26 9.38
CA GLU A 76 -3.06 12.20 8.45
C GLU A 76 -4.27 11.45 7.92
N VAL A 77 -4.30 11.23 6.60
CA VAL A 77 -5.37 10.53 5.90
C VAL A 77 -4.82 9.43 5.00
N VAL A 78 -5.54 8.31 4.94
CA VAL A 78 -5.33 7.24 3.96
C VAL A 78 -6.48 7.29 2.97
N LEU A 79 -6.18 7.45 1.68
CA LEU A 79 -7.20 7.47 0.63
C LEU A 79 -7.42 6.05 0.11
N THR A 80 -8.66 5.59 0.12
CA THR A 80 -9.03 4.26 -0.38
C THR A 80 -10.20 4.36 -1.35
N PHE A 81 -10.13 3.54 -2.41
CA PHE A 81 -11.13 3.48 -3.47
C PHE A 81 -11.60 2.05 -3.67
N ASP A 82 -12.90 1.83 -3.69
CA ASP A 82 -13.53 0.53 -3.87
C ASP A 82 -14.22 0.43 -5.24
N ASP A 83 -14.62 -0.79 -5.63
CA ASP A 83 -15.42 -1.17 -6.80
C ASP A 83 -14.74 -1.06 -8.17
N GLY A 84 -13.51 -0.55 -8.25
CA GLY A 84 -12.77 -0.50 -9.51
C GLY A 84 -12.25 -1.86 -10.00
N PRO A 85 -11.55 -1.82 -11.15
CA PRO A 85 -11.36 -0.68 -12.00
C PRO A 85 -12.55 -0.46 -12.97
N HIS A 86 -12.92 0.79 -13.16
CA HIS A 86 -13.88 1.20 -14.18
C HIS A 86 -13.23 2.26 -15.07
N PRO A 87 -12.69 1.92 -16.25
CA PRO A 87 -11.75 2.72 -17.00
C PRO A 87 -12.07 4.21 -17.16
N PRO A 88 -13.33 4.60 -17.49
CA PRO A 88 -13.64 6.03 -17.68
C PRO A 88 -13.53 6.87 -16.42
N THR A 89 -13.86 6.32 -15.25
CA THR A 89 -13.88 7.02 -13.96
C THR A 89 -12.56 6.81 -13.21
N THR A 90 -12.07 5.57 -13.10
CA THR A 90 -10.77 5.25 -12.52
C THR A 90 -9.64 6.07 -13.15
N SER A 91 -9.63 6.22 -14.49
CA SER A 91 -8.63 7.04 -15.18
C SER A 91 -8.63 8.51 -14.74
N LYS A 92 -9.81 9.07 -14.45
CA LYS A 92 -9.92 10.46 -13.97
C LYS A 92 -9.47 10.60 -12.52
N VAL A 93 -9.76 9.60 -11.68
CA VAL A 93 -9.26 9.54 -10.31
C VAL A 93 -7.73 9.47 -10.31
N LEU A 94 -7.14 8.55 -11.08
CA LEU A 94 -5.69 8.42 -11.23
C LEU A 94 -5.04 9.70 -11.69
N ALA A 95 -5.62 10.37 -12.72
CA ALA A 95 -5.10 11.65 -13.20
C ALA A 95 -5.11 12.77 -12.14
N ALA A 96 -6.15 12.79 -11.26
CA ALA A 96 -6.20 13.74 -10.17
C ALA A 96 -5.13 13.43 -9.08
N LEU A 97 -4.94 12.15 -8.74
CA LEU A 97 -3.90 11.72 -7.81
C LEU A 97 -2.49 12.00 -8.34
N GLU A 98 -2.25 11.74 -9.63
CA GLU A 98 -0.98 12.03 -10.30
C GLU A 98 -0.63 13.52 -10.27
N GLN A 99 -1.61 14.40 -10.55
CA GLN A 99 -1.39 15.86 -10.50
C GLN A 99 -0.93 16.37 -9.13
N GLU A 100 -1.33 15.70 -8.07
CA GLU A 100 -0.95 16.03 -6.70
C GLU A 100 0.12 15.08 -6.13
N CYS A 101 0.68 14.17 -6.93
CA CYS A 101 1.68 13.15 -6.55
C CYS A 101 1.25 12.32 -5.34
N VAL A 102 -0.01 12.00 -5.25
CA VAL A 102 -0.62 11.27 -4.14
C VAL A 102 -0.77 9.80 -4.50
N ARG A 103 -0.33 8.93 -3.59
CA ARG A 103 -0.58 7.48 -3.68
C ARG A 103 -1.76 7.09 -2.80
N ALA A 104 -2.54 6.12 -3.28
CA ALA A 104 -3.74 5.63 -2.63
C ALA A 104 -3.80 4.10 -2.66
N THR A 105 -4.85 3.52 -2.06
CA THR A 105 -5.13 2.08 -2.12
C THR A 105 -6.45 1.87 -2.85
N PHE A 106 -6.46 0.91 -3.78
CA PHE A 106 -7.63 0.52 -4.55
C PHE A 106 -8.01 -0.91 -4.19
N PHE A 107 -9.22 -1.12 -3.67
CA PHE A 107 -9.80 -2.43 -3.40
C PHE A 107 -10.64 -2.86 -4.59
N LEU A 108 -10.10 -3.75 -5.42
CA LEU A 108 -10.66 -4.08 -6.72
C LEU A 108 -11.65 -5.23 -6.65
N ILE A 109 -12.72 -5.13 -7.44
CA ILE A 109 -13.61 -6.25 -7.73
C ILE A 109 -12.96 -7.13 -8.78
N GLY A 110 -12.72 -8.40 -8.48
CA GLY A 110 -12.00 -9.33 -9.34
C GLY A 110 -12.64 -9.51 -10.73
N GLN A 111 -13.98 -9.41 -10.85
CA GLN A 111 -14.65 -9.40 -12.14
C GLN A 111 -14.17 -8.20 -12.99
N HIS A 112 -14.15 -7.00 -12.44
CA HIS A 112 -13.71 -5.79 -13.15
C HIS A 112 -12.20 -5.84 -13.45
N ALA A 113 -11.40 -6.41 -12.54
CA ALA A 113 -9.97 -6.62 -12.79
C ALA A 113 -9.73 -7.58 -13.98
N SER A 114 -10.53 -8.65 -14.09
CA SER A 114 -10.48 -9.58 -15.22
C SER A 114 -10.88 -8.93 -16.53
N GLU A 115 -11.86 -8.01 -16.51
CA GLU A 115 -12.32 -7.30 -17.70
C GLU A 115 -11.36 -6.18 -18.12
N HIS A 116 -10.58 -5.61 -17.18
CA HIS A 116 -9.71 -4.46 -17.39
C HIS A 116 -8.29 -4.64 -16.81
N PRO A 117 -7.55 -5.72 -17.17
CA PRO A 117 -6.24 -6.01 -16.58
C PRO A 117 -5.21 -4.92 -16.82
N ASP A 118 -5.29 -4.19 -17.93
CA ASP A 118 -4.37 -3.08 -18.21
C ASP A 118 -4.57 -1.90 -17.25
N MET A 119 -5.81 -1.68 -16.78
CA MET A 119 -6.08 -0.65 -15.78
C MET A 119 -5.53 -1.07 -14.41
N VAL A 120 -5.64 -2.35 -14.03
CA VAL A 120 -5.01 -2.88 -12.80
C VAL A 120 -3.50 -2.65 -12.83
N LYS A 121 -2.84 -3.00 -13.95
CA LYS A 121 -1.40 -2.73 -14.14
C LYS A 121 -1.07 -1.25 -14.09
N ARG A 122 -1.95 -0.39 -14.62
CA ARG A 122 -1.77 1.06 -14.57
C ARG A 122 -1.81 1.57 -13.13
N ILE A 123 -2.79 1.16 -12.33
CA ILE A 123 -2.89 1.49 -10.90
C ILE A 123 -1.59 1.14 -10.18
N ALA A 124 -1.09 -0.10 -10.38
CA ALA A 124 0.15 -0.55 -9.75
C ALA A 124 1.39 0.21 -10.24
N ARG A 125 1.51 0.49 -11.57
CA ARG A 125 2.65 1.24 -12.14
C ARG A 125 2.71 2.70 -11.67
N GLU A 126 1.57 3.30 -11.38
CA GLU A 126 1.50 4.65 -10.81
C GLU A 126 1.79 4.66 -9.30
N GLY A 127 2.16 3.50 -8.74
CA GLY A 127 2.63 3.35 -7.36
C GLY A 127 1.52 3.25 -6.32
N HIS A 128 0.29 3.02 -6.72
CA HIS A 128 -0.82 2.76 -5.81
C HIS A 128 -0.80 1.32 -5.31
N THR A 129 -1.34 1.09 -4.12
CA THR A 129 -1.55 -0.25 -3.58
C THR A 129 -2.85 -0.85 -4.14
N VAL A 130 -2.77 -2.08 -4.65
CA VAL A 130 -3.94 -2.86 -5.04
C VAL A 130 -4.29 -3.83 -3.92
N GLY A 131 -5.46 -3.67 -3.33
CA GLY A 131 -6.11 -4.61 -2.41
C GLY A 131 -7.27 -5.33 -3.10
N HIS A 132 -7.99 -6.19 -2.36
CA HIS A 132 -9.01 -7.09 -2.89
C HIS A 132 -10.38 -6.78 -2.33
N HIS A 133 -11.43 -6.89 -3.18
CA HIS A 133 -12.82 -6.58 -2.84
C HIS A 133 -13.80 -7.64 -3.31
N SER A 134 -13.43 -8.92 -3.13
CA SER A 134 -14.15 -10.10 -3.65
C SER A 134 -14.17 -10.20 -5.18
N PHE A 135 -14.81 -11.23 -5.72
CA PHE A 135 -14.95 -11.38 -7.17
C PHE A 135 -16.21 -10.68 -7.72
N SER A 136 -17.37 -10.91 -7.10
CA SER A 136 -18.68 -10.48 -7.63
C SER A 136 -19.44 -9.51 -6.73
N HIS A 137 -18.80 -9.02 -5.67
CA HIS A 137 -19.36 -8.04 -4.73
C HIS A 137 -20.69 -8.46 -4.06
N PRO A 138 -20.81 -9.70 -3.53
CA PRO A 138 -22.01 -10.15 -2.88
C PRO A 138 -22.14 -9.60 -1.44
N PHE A 139 -23.36 -9.68 -0.87
CA PHE A 139 -23.54 -9.53 0.57
C PHE A 139 -22.98 -10.77 1.31
N MET A 140 -21.70 -10.72 1.71
CA MET A 140 -20.96 -11.86 2.24
C MET A 140 -21.66 -12.50 3.45
N GLY A 141 -22.10 -11.69 4.42
CA GLY A 141 -22.80 -12.16 5.61
C GLY A 141 -24.14 -12.85 5.36
N HIS A 142 -24.68 -12.79 4.13
CA HIS A 142 -25.99 -13.35 3.76
C HIS A 142 -25.91 -14.59 2.88
N ILE A 143 -24.73 -15.04 2.52
CA ILE A 143 -24.50 -16.25 1.71
C ILE A 143 -23.78 -17.32 2.53
N PRO A 144 -23.87 -18.62 2.14
CA PRO A 144 -23.14 -19.68 2.82
C PRO A 144 -21.64 -19.40 2.84
N PHE A 145 -20.98 -19.66 3.98
CA PHE A 145 -19.55 -19.43 4.21
C PHE A 145 -18.67 -19.93 3.05
N GLU A 146 -18.88 -21.15 2.59
CA GLU A 146 -18.09 -21.73 1.50
C GLU A 146 -18.22 -20.93 0.19
N LYS A 147 -19.41 -20.35 -0.07
CA LYS A 147 -19.62 -19.49 -1.24
C LYS A 147 -18.93 -18.15 -1.08
N ALA A 148 -18.99 -17.57 0.13
CA ALA A 148 -18.30 -16.31 0.44
C ALA A 148 -16.79 -16.47 0.26
N ILE A 149 -16.21 -17.52 0.80
CA ILE A 149 -14.77 -17.78 0.68
C ILE A 149 -14.36 -18.10 -0.77
N ALA A 150 -15.17 -18.85 -1.51
CA ALA A 150 -14.92 -19.08 -2.93
C ALA A 150 -14.93 -17.79 -3.76
N ASP A 151 -15.79 -16.81 -3.40
CA ASP A 151 -15.83 -15.50 -4.05
C ASP A 151 -14.63 -14.64 -3.68
N VAL A 152 -14.17 -14.66 -2.41
CA VAL A 152 -12.92 -14.05 -1.97
C VAL A 152 -11.74 -14.61 -2.75
N ASP A 153 -11.58 -15.94 -2.77
CA ASP A 153 -10.45 -16.61 -3.41
C ASP A 153 -10.41 -16.35 -4.92
N ARG A 154 -11.59 -16.34 -5.56
CA ARG A 154 -11.72 -16.00 -6.97
C ARG A 154 -11.34 -14.54 -7.25
N GLY A 155 -11.73 -13.62 -6.36
CA GLY A 155 -11.36 -12.20 -6.46
C GLY A 155 -9.86 -11.99 -6.39
N ILE A 156 -9.22 -12.56 -5.36
CA ILE A 156 -7.77 -12.52 -5.22
C ILE A 156 -7.08 -13.10 -6.45
N ALA A 157 -7.52 -14.27 -6.91
CA ALA A 157 -6.91 -14.93 -8.07
C ALA A 157 -7.03 -14.12 -9.38
N ALA A 158 -8.14 -13.38 -9.55
CA ALA A 158 -8.35 -12.50 -10.68
C ALA A 158 -7.44 -11.27 -10.64
N ASP A 159 -7.33 -10.63 -9.49
CA ASP A 159 -6.46 -9.47 -9.30
C ASP A 159 -4.98 -9.85 -9.48
N GLU A 160 -4.52 -10.96 -8.90
CA GLU A 160 -3.15 -11.47 -9.07
C GLU A 160 -2.84 -11.84 -10.53
N MET A 161 -3.81 -12.44 -11.23
CA MET A 161 -3.68 -12.70 -12.68
C MET A 161 -3.54 -11.39 -13.46
N ALA A 162 -4.33 -10.36 -13.14
CA ALA A 162 -4.24 -9.07 -13.80
C ALA A 162 -2.93 -8.34 -13.51
N LEU A 163 -2.44 -8.40 -12.26
CA LEU A 163 -1.19 -7.75 -11.82
C LEU A 163 0.06 -8.44 -12.36
N HIS A 164 0.12 -9.76 -12.22
CA HIS A 164 1.35 -10.54 -12.31
C HIS A 164 1.30 -11.65 -13.39
N GLY A 165 0.14 -11.87 -14.01
CA GLY A 165 -0.05 -12.96 -14.98
C GLY A 165 -0.08 -14.36 -14.35
N THR A 166 -0.26 -14.45 -13.02
CA THR A 166 -0.32 -15.70 -12.28
C THR A 166 -1.55 -15.74 -11.40
N SER A 167 -2.38 -16.78 -11.56
CA SER A 167 -3.55 -16.99 -10.71
C SER A 167 -3.14 -17.67 -9.41
N THR A 168 -3.39 -17.01 -8.28
CA THR A 168 -3.11 -17.54 -6.94
C THR A 168 -4.10 -16.96 -5.93
N THR A 169 -4.43 -17.74 -4.89
CA THR A 169 -5.23 -17.29 -3.75
C THR A 169 -4.39 -16.74 -2.60
N THR A 170 -3.06 -16.73 -2.78
CA THR A 170 -2.14 -16.04 -1.85
C THR A 170 -1.83 -14.68 -2.43
N PRO A 171 -2.40 -13.59 -1.86
CA PRO A 171 -2.25 -12.26 -2.42
C PRO A 171 -0.85 -11.69 -2.23
N SER A 172 -0.33 -11.00 -3.25
CA SER A 172 0.90 -10.20 -3.16
C SER A 172 0.74 -9.00 -2.22
N THR A 173 -0.49 -8.48 -2.15
CA THR A 173 -0.93 -7.47 -1.17
C THR A 173 -2.01 -8.09 -0.30
N PRO A 174 -1.72 -8.50 0.95
CA PRO A 174 -2.69 -9.16 1.82
C PRO A 174 -3.64 -8.15 2.47
N PHE A 175 -4.32 -7.35 1.65
CA PHE A 175 -5.31 -6.36 2.06
C PHE A 175 -6.65 -6.69 1.43
N PHE A 176 -7.67 -6.80 2.26
CA PHE A 176 -9.03 -7.12 1.83
C PHE A 176 -10.03 -6.15 2.46
N ARG A 177 -11.06 -5.77 1.69
CA ARG A 177 -12.24 -5.07 2.21
C ARG A 177 -13.47 -5.84 1.81
N PHE A 178 -14.35 -6.10 2.79
CA PHE A 178 -15.60 -6.78 2.54
C PHE A 178 -16.60 -5.83 1.85
N PRO A 179 -17.30 -6.29 0.79
CA PRO A 179 -18.44 -5.60 0.22
C PRO A 179 -19.44 -5.18 1.30
N TYR A 180 -19.95 -3.95 1.20
CA TYR A 180 -20.90 -3.36 2.17
C TYR A 180 -20.40 -3.33 3.62
N PHE A 181 -19.14 -3.65 3.90
CA PHE A 181 -18.56 -3.91 5.22
C PHE A 181 -19.23 -5.08 5.97
N GLU A 182 -19.93 -5.95 5.25
CA GLU A 182 -20.63 -7.09 5.83
C GLU A 182 -19.77 -8.35 5.80
N SER A 183 -19.62 -8.95 6.96
CA SER A 183 -18.85 -10.19 7.15
C SER A 183 -19.36 -10.95 8.35
N THR A 184 -19.16 -12.26 8.35
CA THR A 184 -19.34 -13.11 9.52
C THR A 184 -18.03 -13.21 10.32
N GLN A 185 -18.11 -13.60 11.59
CA GLN A 185 -16.92 -13.83 12.41
C GLN A 185 -16.02 -14.93 11.81
N ALA A 186 -16.62 -15.98 11.22
CA ALA A 186 -15.87 -17.07 10.59
C ALA A 186 -15.03 -16.60 9.38
N GLU A 187 -15.57 -15.71 8.56
CA GLU A 187 -14.85 -15.10 7.43
C GLU A 187 -13.69 -14.23 7.91
N LEU A 188 -13.95 -13.40 8.93
CA LEU A 188 -12.92 -12.56 9.54
C LEU A 188 -11.77 -13.40 10.12
N ASP A 189 -12.09 -14.50 10.83
CA ASP A 189 -11.08 -15.37 11.45
C ASP A 189 -10.28 -16.14 10.39
N LEU A 190 -10.93 -16.55 9.31
CA LEU A 190 -10.23 -17.20 8.19
C LEU A 190 -9.25 -16.25 7.51
N LEU A 191 -9.65 -15.01 7.17
CA LEU A 191 -8.76 -14.05 6.54
C LEU A 191 -7.59 -13.67 7.47
N GLN A 192 -7.85 -13.50 8.76
CA GLN A 192 -6.80 -13.29 9.74
C GLN A 192 -5.83 -14.47 9.82
N SER A 193 -6.30 -15.71 9.79
CA SER A 193 -5.45 -16.91 9.79
C SER A 193 -4.55 -17.01 8.55
N ARG A 194 -4.99 -16.44 7.42
CA ARG A 194 -4.23 -16.31 6.18
C ARG A 194 -3.26 -15.11 6.17
N GLY A 195 -3.22 -14.32 7.25
CA GLY A 195 -2.40 -13.10 7.33
C GLY A 195 -2.92 -11.96 6.46
N ILE A 196 -4.22 -11.94 6.15
CA ILE A 196 -4.87 -10.89 5.37
C ILE A 196 -5.47 -9.85 6.32
N VAL A 197 -5.09 -8.59 6.13
CA VAL A 197 -5.64 -7.45 6.87
C VAL A 197 -7.01 -7.10 6.31
N VAL A 198 -8.02 -7.04 7.18
CA VAL A 198 -9.36 -6.61 6.79
C VAL A 198 -9.52 -5.11 7.05
N PHE A 199 -9.82 -4.36 5.99
CA PHE A 199 -10.01 -2.93 6.03
C PHE A 199 -11.49 -2.56 6.12
N GLY A 200 -11.87 -1.88 7.19
CA GLY A 200 -13.01 -0.99 7.24
C GLY A 200 -12.64 0.41 6.77
N ALA A 201 -13.37 1.40 7.23
CA ALA A 201 -13.07 2.82 7.05
C ALA A 201 -13.25 3.58 8.36
N ASP A 202 -12.63 4.75 8.49
CA ASP A 202 -12.89 5.67 9.61
C ASP A 202 -13.99 6.69 9.25
N LEU A 203 -14.03 7.07 7.98
CA LEU A 203 -15.06 7.92 7.40
C LEU A 203 -15.24 7.61 5.91
N TRP A 204 -16.37 8.04 5.34
CA TRP A 204 -16.69 7.81 3.95
C TRP A 204 -17.32 9.04 3.28
N ALA A 205 -17.22 9.10 1.95
CA ALA A 205 -17.73 10.18 1.12
C ALA A 205 -19.24 10.06 0.82
N SER A 206 -19.89 8.94 1.17
CA SER A 206 -21.28 8.60 0.81
C SER A 206 -21.59 8.72 -0.68
N ASP A 207 -20.64 8.39 -1.53
CA ASP A 207 -20.74 8.55 -2.99
C ASP A 207 -21.65 7.50 -3.67
N TRP A 208 -22.24 6.60 -2.91
CA TRP A 208 -23.35 5.73 -3.34
C TRP A 208 -24.72 6.41 -3.25
N GLU A 209 -24.82 7.53 -2.51
CA GLU A 209 -26.06 8.31 -2.40
C GLU A 209 -26.17 9.33 -3.55
N GLU A 210 -27.42 9.72 -3.91
CA GLU A 210 -27.64 10.73 -4.95
C GLU A 210 -27.27 12.12 -4.44
N MET A 211 -26.24 12.72 -5.03
CA MET A 211 -25.76 14.07 -4.72
C MET A 211 -24.91 14.65 -5.84
N THR A 212 -24.71 15.95 -5.85
CA THR A 212 -23.76 16.59 -6.77
C THR A 212 -22.31 16.43 -6.28
N PRO A 213 -21.31 16.60 -7.15
CA PRO A 213 -19.90 16.59 -6.72
C PRO A 213 -19.58 17.60 -5.61
N GLU A 214 -20.24 18.79 -5.64
CA GLU A 214 -20.05 19.84 -4.61
C GLU A 214 -20.65 19.42 -3.27
N GLN A 215 -21.81 18.76 -3.28
CA GLN A 215 -22.44 18.23 -2.07
C GLN A 215 -21.60 17.11 -1.48
N GLN A 216 -21.05 16.22 -2.29
CA GLN A 216 -20.13 15.17 -1.86
C GLN A 216 -18.86 15.75 -1.25
N LEU A 217 -18.25 16.74 -1.91
CA LEU A 217 -17.07 17.43 -1.40
C LEU A 217 -17.34 18.04 -0.02
N LYS A 218 -18.45 18.79 0.11
CA LYS A 218 -18.85 19.38 1.39
C LYS A 218 -18.99 18.32 2.48
N LEU A 219 -19.74 17.26 2.19
CA LEU A 219 -20.01 16.18 3.15
C LEU A 219 -18.73 15.50 3.64
N VAL A 220 -17.81 15.12 2.73
CA VAL A 220 -16.58 14.43 3.12
C VAL A 220 -15.61 15.34 3.85
N THR A 221 -15.54 16.62 3.48
CA THR A 221 -14.68 17.60 4.16
C THR A 221 -15.18 17.94 5.56
N GLU A 222 -16.50 18.05 5.78
CA GLU A 222 -17.10 18.23 7.10
C GLU A 222 -16.84 17.03 8.01
N ARG A 223 -17.00 15.80 7.49
CA ARG A 223 -16.68 14.57 8.23
C ARG A 223 -15.20 14.48 8.58
N LEU A 224 -14.33 14.84 7.63
CA LEU A 224 -12.89 14.84 7.87
C LEU A 224 -12.50 15.92 8.88
N ALA A 225 -13.08 17.11 8.82
CA ALA A 225 -12.82 18.16 9.80
C ALA A 225 -13.23 17.74 11.23
N ALA A 226 -14.36 17.02 11.35
CA ALA A 226 -14.83 16.50 12.64
C ALA A 226 -13.96 15.33 13.17
N SER A 227 -13.43 14.47 12.28
CA SER A 227 -12.58 13.31 12.62
C SER A 227 -11.12 13.72 12.84
N GLY A 228 -10.63 14.72 12.15
CA GLY A 228 -9.23 15.18 12.13
C GLY A 228 -8.28 14.31 11.32
N LYS A 229 -8.60 13.02 11.14
CA LYS A 229 -7.76 12.01 10.47
C LYS A 229 -8.57 10.77 10.10
N GLY A 230 -7.98 9.83 9.35
CA GLY A 230 -8.56 8.51 9.17
C GLY A 230 -8.38 7.88 7.79
N ILE A 231 -8.87 6.64 7.68
CA ILE A 231 -9.02 5.91 6.43
C ILE A 231 -10.32 6.40 5.77
N ILE A 232 -10.20 6.99 4.58
CA ILE A 232 -11.33 7.57 3.85
C ILE A 232 -11.76 6.63 2.74
N LEU A 233 -13.04 6.26 2.71
CA LEU A 233 -13.65 5.47 1.64
C LEU A 233 -14.23 6.37 0.56
N PHE A 234 -13.86 6.06 -0.67
CA PHE A 234 -14.46 6.49 -1.93
C PHE A 234 -14.71 5.28 -2.81
N HIS A 235 -15.46 5.47 -3.92
CA HIS A 235 -15.60 4.49 -4.99
C HIS A 235 -15.14 5.12 -6.31
N ASP A 236 -14.14 4.51 -6.97
CA ASP A 236 -13.56 5.05 -8.22
C ASP A 236 -14.43 4.77 -9.46
N ASN A 237 -15.45 3.92 -9.34
CA ASN A 237 -16.47 3.72 -10.35
C ASN A 237 -17.54 4.86 -10.41
N LYS A 238 -17.51 5.81 -9.46
CA LYS A 238 -18.50 6.90 -9.41
C LYS A 238 -18.00 8.15 -10.13
N ALA A 239 -18.77 8.61 -11.13
CA ALA A 239 -18.42 9.81 -11.90
C ALA A 239 -18.34 11.07 -11.02
N ARG A 240 -19.17 11.16 -9.98
CA ARG A 240 -19.14 12.29 -9.03
C ARG A 240 -17.88 12.32 -8.20
N THR A 241 -17.37 11.16 -7.75
CA THR A 241 -16.09 11.04 -7.04
C THR A 241 -14.95 11.49 -7.93
N ALA A 242 -14.91 11.02 -9.18
CA ALA A 242 -13.91 11.45 -10.15
C ALA A 242 -13.96 12.97 -10.42
N ALA A 243 -15.15 13.55 -10.47
CA ALA A 243 -15.35 14.99 -10.69
C ALA A 243 -14.89 15.86 -9.50
N MET A 244 -15.15 15.42 -8.26
CA MET A 244 -14.81 16.20 -7.05
C MET A 244 -13.37 16.00 -6.59
N MET A 245 -12.69 14.93 -7.00
CA MET A 245 -11.36 14.55 -6.48
C MET A 245 -10.31 15.66 -6.56
N PRO A 246 -10.18 16.43 -7.67
CA PRO A 246 -9.23 17.55 -7.73
C PRO A 246 -9.50 18.61 -6.65
N ALA A 247 -10.77 18.89 -6.36
CA ALA A 247 -11.15 19.85 -5.33
C ALA A 247 -10.90 19.31 -3.91
N PHE A 248 -11.09 18.01 -3.70
CA PHE A 248 -10.82 17.35 -2.43
C PHE A 248 -9.31 17.33 -2.12
N LEU A 249 -8.46 16.97 -3.08
CA LEU A 249 -7.00 16.99 -2.90
C LEU A 249 -6.48 18.39 -2.62
N ARG A 250 -7.02 19.40 -3.30
CA ARG A 250 -6.72 20.82 -3.00
C ARG A 250 -7.14 21.19 -1.58
N TYR A 251 -8.35 20.77 -1.13
CA TYR A 251 -8.81 20.98 0.24
C TYR A 251 -7.84 20.38 1.26
N LEU A 252 -7.35 19.14 1.03
CA LEU A 252 -6.38 18.50 1.91
C LEU A 252 -5.12 19.36 2.04
N ARG A 253 -4.57 19.81 0.92
CA ARG A 253 -3.36 20.66 0.88
C ARG A 253 -3.56 21.98 1.62
N GLU A 254 -4.63 22.70 1.31
CA GLU A 254 -4.93 24.01 1.89
C GLU A 254 -5.23 23.96 3.39
N ASN A 255 -5.70 22.83 3.90
CA ASN A 255 -6.01 22.63 5.31
C ASN A 255 -4.95 21.84 6.08
N GLY A 256 -3.76 21.62 5.48
CA GLY A 256 -2.62 21.01 6.13
C GLY A 256 -2.78 19.51 6.44
N TYR A 257 -3.64 18.82 5.71
CA TYR A 257 -3.70 17.34 5.75
C TYR A 257 -2.53 16.72 5.02
N ARG A 258 -2.11 15.56 5.48
CA ARG A 258 -1.01 14.77 4.92
C ARG A 258 -1.53 13.41 4.49
N VAL A 259 -1.22 13.03 3.26
CA VAL A 259 -1.59 11.70 2.76
C VAL A 259 -0.55 10.67 3.17
N VAL A 260 -1.02 9.59 3.78
CA VAL A 260 -0.22 8.41 4.12
C VAL A 260 -0.57 7.28 3.15
N HIS A 261 0.42 6.73 2.50
CA HIS A 261 0.26 5.55 1.64
C HIS A 261 0.50 4.28 2.45
N ILE A 262 -0.38 3.29 2.34
CA ILE A 262 -0.26 2.03 3.06
C ILE A 262 0.24 0.92 2.14
N VAL A 263 1.17 0.11 2.67
CA VAL A 263 1.75 -1.05 1.98
C VAL A 263 1.84 -2.24 2.94
N PRO A 264 1.88 -3.50 2.44
CA PRO A 264 2.14 -4.66 3.29
C PRO A 264 3.53 -4.61 3.91
N THR A 265 3.69 -5.22 5.09
CA THR A 265 5.03 -5.49 5.65
C THR A 265 5.81 -6.45 4.74
N GLY A 266 7.12 -6.21 4.62
CA GLY A 266 8.00 -7.04 3.77
C GLY A 266 7.99 -6.67 2.28
N THR A 267 7.16 -5.70 1.88
CA THR A 267 7.30 -5.11 0.55
C THR A 267 8.57 -4.26 0.55
N SER A 268 9.68 -4.87 0.12
CA SER A 268 10.89 -4.12 -0.23
C SER A 268 10.49 -3.16 -1.34
N GLN A 269 10.77 -1.87 -1.19
CA GLN A 269 10.50 -0.84 -2.21
C GLN A 269 11.38 -1.10 -3.45
N ARG A 270 11.13 -2.20 -4.17
CA ARG A 270 11.94 -2.61 -5.32
C ARG A 270 11.58 -1.92 -6.64
N ASN A 271 10.69 -0.96 -6.65
CA ASN A 271 10.16 -0.40 -7.89
C ASN A 271 10.41 1.11 -8.08
N ALA A 272 11.50 1.65 -7.51
CA ALA A 272 11.93 3.03 -7.83
C ALA A 272 13.18 3.10 -8.73
N ASP A 273 13.84 1.98 -9.05
CA ASP A 273 15.16 1.98 -9.71
C ASP A 273 15.17 1.36 -11.11
N THR A 274 14.11 1.49 -11.89
CA THR A 274 14.20 1.17 -13.33
C THR A 274 13.45 2.22 -14.13
N ARG A 275 14.05 3.43 -14.22
CA ARG A 275 14.00 4.31 -15.40
C ARG A 275 15.13 5.33 -15.36
#